data_77750389e8dea980af7eece8ef82df02
#
_entry.id   77750389e8dea980af7eece8ef82df02
#
_cell.length_a   1.000
_cell.length_b   1.000
_cell.length_c   1.000
_cell.angle_alpha   90.00
_cell.angle_beta   90.00
_cell.angle_gamma   90.00
#
_symmetry.space_group_name_H-M   'P 1'
#
loop_
_entity.id
_entity.type
_entity.pdbx_description
1 polymer ?
#
loop_
_entity_poly.entity_id
_entity_poly.type
_entity_poly.pdbx_seq_one_letter_code
_entity_poly.pdbx_strand_id
1 'polypeptide(L)'
;MQKLPAPDFTILRKKRKLIAAIILTVLALGAIAAVFNQVFFYNEAGQMTHVRTIFGEEKVVEDVGYATKWFGRSTVWRRTIGVQSALRADNQEDNRGGQPSVILENLPIVFLGNVDAKAEFSTQFRLPSGDAFLKIAQEYRTPDNFLQRALLPAVKETLQATASLMSADDYYAGNRSHFGAEFENQLRNGLYLTSRKEIRVQRDNLPAQTAILQSGTDQGSFGDNSATRFVIEKKLDKDGQELRKQQQFRLFGVEVVDARVTHIDPNPQYQERMVRVQQALAELAVARQNRLKEEEEKELVSARGAKDVEAKRQESLRQQIERTTEAETEKQLTLINAEREKRRAEIDKQTAELLRDKAKVNAEATKITADAEAYAREASLKADGALQTKLDALVQINRAWADAAAKAPVPSVMMGGSDARLGRQDEMGKLMSVLATKAAKDLVLDLKTP
;
A
#
# COMPACT_ATOMS: atom_id res chain seq x y z
N MET A 1 -85.42 51.95 -15.58
CA MET A 1 -84.05 52.36 -15.30
C MET A 1 -83.69 51.79 -13.91
N GLN A 2 -83.06 50.59 -13.91
CA GLN A 2 -82.58 49.94 -12.68
C GLN A 2 -81.22 50.58 -12.31
N LYS A 3 -81.15 51.21 -11.17
CA LYS A 3 -79.88 51.74 -10.60
C LYS A 3 -79.01 50.53 -10.19
N LEU A 4 -77.90 50.35 -10.85
CA LEU A 4 -76.86 49.41 -10.41
C LEU A 4 -76.37 49.85 -9.04
N PRO A 5 -76.21 48.88 -8.07
CA PRO A 5 -75.72 49.20 -6.76
C PRO A 5 -74.24 49.64 -6.84
N ALA A 6 -73.92 50.75 -6.15
CA ALA A 6 -72.59 51.28 -6.10
C ALA A 6 -71.60 50.28 -5.50
N PRO A 7 -70.39 50.11 -6.07
CA PRO A 7 -69.45 49.13 -5.59
C PRO A 7 -69.02 49.50 -4.16
N ASP A 8 -69.14 48.52 -3.27
CA ASP A 8 -68.83 48.61 -1.83
C ASP A 8 -67.29 48.76 -1.63
N PHE A 9 -66.82 50.01 -1.64
CA PHE A 9 -65.41 50.36 -1.42
C PHE A 9 -64.87 49.98 -0.07
N THR A 10 -65.71 49.64 0.88
CA THR A 10 -65.32 49.20 2.23
C THR A 10 -64.73 47.78 2.21
N ILE A 11 -65.24 46.87 1.39
CA ILE A 11 -64.78 45.50 1.20
C ILE A 11 -63.40 45.51 0.49
N LEU A 12 -63.23 46.34 -0.51
CA LEU A 12 -61.97 46.53 -1.18
C LEU A 12 -60.85 47.08 -0.27
N ARG A 13 -61.20 48.04 0.60
CA ARG A 13 -60.25 48.61 1.61
C ARG A 13 -59.86 47.59 2.65
N LYS A 14 -60.76 46.71 3.14
CA LYS A 14 -60.41 45.61 4.05
C LYS A 14 -59.51 44.58 3.40
N LYS A 15 -59.82 44.17 2.16
CA LYS A 15 -58.96 43.22 1.43
C LYS A 15 -57.58 43.79 1.15
N ARG A 16 -57.42 45.07 0.80
CA ARG A 16 -56.12 45.74 0.66
C ARG A 16 -55.33 45.79 1.98
N LYS A 17 -55.99 46.08 3.10
CA LYS A 17 -55.33 46.04 4.43
C LYS A 17 -54.88 44.62 4.80
N LEU A 18 -55.64 43.59 4.46
CA LEU A 18 -55.32 42.21 4.72
C LEU A 18 -54.17 41.71 3.84
N ILE A 19 -54.14 42.06 2.55
CA ILE A 19 -53.03 41.78 1.63
C ILE A 19 -51.75 42.52 2.08
N ALA A 20 -51.88 43.80 2.47
CA ALA A 20 -50.72 44.54 3.00
C ALA A 20 -50.19 43.95 4.31
N ALA A 21 -51.05 43.47 5.19
CA ALA A 21 -50.65 42.77 6.42
C ALA A 21 -49.93 41.43 6.08
N ILE A 22 -50.44 40.65 5.12
CA ILE A 22 -49.78 39.41 4.67
C ILE A 22 -48.40 39.71 4.07
N ILE A 23 -48.28 40.71 3.20
CA ILE A 23 -47.01 41.11 2.62
C ILE A 23 -46.02 41.54 3.70
N LEU A 24 -46.50 42.33 4.69
CA LEU A 24 -45.66 42.79 5.78
C LEU A 24 -45.20 41.66 6.69
N THR A 25 -46.07 40.67 6.96
CA THR A 25 -45.68 39.47 7.72
C THR A 25 -44.70 38.58 6.96
N VAL A 26 -44.87 38.42 5.65
CA VAL A 26 -43.89 37.67 4.80
C VAL A 26 -42.55 38.38 4.75
N LEU A 27 -42.53 39.73 4.62
CA LEU A 27 -41.33 40.55 4.69
C LEU A 27 -40.67 40.46 6.08
N ALA A 28 -41.45 40.52 7.15
CA ALA A 28 -40.92 40.37 8.51
C ALA A 28 -40.33 38.97 8.75
N LEU A 29 -40.98 37.92 8.31
CA LEU A 29 -40.47 36.55 8.37
C LEU A 29 -39.20 36.41 7.53
N GLY A 30 -39.17 36.98 6.34
CA GLY A 30 -37.97 37.00 5.49
C GLY A 30 -36.80 37.77 6.13
N ALA A 31 -37.09 38.88 6.78
CA ALA A 31 -36.09 39.65 7.53
C ALA A 31 -35.55 38.85 8.74
N ILE A 32 -36.46 38.20 9.49
CA ILE A 32 -36.06 37.35 10.62
C ILE A 32 -35.18 36.19 10.13
N ALA A 33 -35.55 35.51 9.04
CA ALA A 33 -34.78 34.44 8.46
C ALA A 33 -33.39 34.89 7.98
N ALA A 34 -33.35 36.09 7.35
CA ALA A 34 -32.07 36.67 6.90
C ALA A 34 -31.17 37.02 8.11
N VAL A 35 -31.75 37.61 9.18
CA VAL A 35 -31.01 37.92 10.43
C VAL A 35 -30.58 36.63 11.10
N PHE A 36 -31.45 35.62 11.15
CA PHE A 36 -31.09 34.34 11.75
C PHE A 36 -29.85 33.72 11.08
N ASN A 37 -29.80 33.71 9.76
CA ASN A 37 -28.66 33.19 9.00
C ASN A 37 -27.39 34.03 9.15
N GLN A 38 -27.51 35.29 9.50
CA GLN A 38 -26.37 36.17 9.78
C GLN A 38 -25.84 36.02 11.21
N VAL A 39 -26.71 35.61 12.16
CA VAL A 39 -26.35 35.50 13.57
C VAL A 39 -25.94 34.09 13.94
N PHE A 40 -26.61 33.08 13.39
CA PHE A 40 -26.41 31.68 13.71
C PHE A 40 -25.75 30.91 12.54
N PHE A 41 -25.03 29.90 12.88
CA PHE A 41 -24.54 28.88 11.94
C PHE A 41 -24.61 27.52 12.62
N TYR A 42 -24.67 26.47 11.83
CA TYR A 42 -24.64 25.07 12.30
C TYR A 42 -23.26 24.50 12.14
N ASN A 43 -22.68 23.96 13.22
CA ASN A 43 -21.40 23.24 13.19
C ASN A 43 -21.66 21.76 13.20
N GLU A 44 -21.14 21.05 12.20
CA GLU A 44 -21.30 19.62 12.04
C GLU A 44 -20.24 18.84 12.82
N ALA A 45 -20.50 17.55 13.06
CA ALA A 45 -19.54 16.66 13.69
C ALA A 45 -18.24 16.55 12.84
N GLY A 46 -17.08 16.62 13.50
CA GLY A 46 -15.79 16.58 12.83
C GLY A 46 -15.33 17.89 12.19
N GLN A 47 -16.11 18.97 12.37
CA GLN A 47 -15.75 20.32 11.96
C GLN A 47 -15.36 21.17 13.16
N MET A 48 -14.54 22.16 12.92
CA MET A 48 -14.18 23.24 13.84
C MET A 48 -14.40 24.55 13.10
N THR A 49 -15.17 25.46 13.69
CA THR A 49 -15.48 26.71 13.03
C THR A 49 -14.78 27.86 13.74
N HIS A 50 -13.91 28.54 13.00
CA HIS A 50 -13.33 29.79 13.42
C HIS A 50 -14.32 30.95 13.16
N VAL A 51 -14.71 31.63 14.19
CA VAL A 51 -15.64 32.74 14.14
C VAL A 51 -14.91 34.02 14.53
N ARG A 52 -15.00 35.01 13.65
CA ARG A 52 -14.55 36.36 13.92
C ARG A 52 -15.77 37.26 13.99
N THR A 53 -16.03 37.82 15.16
CA THR A 53 -17.13 38.75 15.36
C THR A 53 -16.84 40.11 14.69
N ILE A 54 -17.87 40.95 14.53
CA ILE A 54 -17.71 42.30 14.01
C ILE A 54 -16.87 43.19 14.93
N PHE A 55 -16.76 42.85 16.21
CA PHE A 55 -15.96 43.56 17.19
C PHE A 55 -14.50 43.15 17.23
N GLY A 56 -14.10 42.18 16.36
CA GLY A 56 -12.73 41.70 16.27
C GLY A 56 -12.40 40.56 17.24
N GLU A 57 -13.34 40.10 18.05
CA GLU A 57 -13.16 38.92 18.87
C GLU A 57 -13.11 37.69 17.99
N GLU A 58 -12.15 36.82 18.25
CA GLU A 58 -12.00 35.56 17.55
C GLU A 58 -12.21 34.40 18.52
N LYS A 59 -13.04 33.45 18.11
CA LYS A 59 -13.32 32.26 18.91
C LYS A 59 -13.41 31.00 18.02
N VAL A 60 -13.16 29.87 18.63
CA VAL A 60 -13.32 28.58 17.99
C VAL A 60 -14.55 27.89 18.54
N VAL A 61 -15.37 27.35 17.66
CA VAL A 61 -16.52 26.49 17.99
C VAL A 61 -16.21 25.08 17.54
N GLU A 62 -16.14 24.20 18.52
CA GLU A 62 -15.87 22.77 18.31
C GLU A 62 -17.09 21.88 18.54
N ASP A 63 -18.05 22.41 19.31
CA ASP A 63 -19.27 21.68 19.65
C ASP A 63 -20.20 21.53 18.43
N VAL A 64 -20.88 20.40 18.36
CA VAL A 64 -21.88 20.14 17.33
C VAL A 64 -23.17 20.87 17.66
N GLY A 65 -23.75 21.54 16.68
CA GLY A 65 -25.02 22.23 16.83
C GLY A 65 -25.00 23.70 16.39
N TYR A 66 -25.99 24.48 16.83
CA TYR A 66 -26.09 25.89 16.50
C TYR A 66 -25.18 26.71 17.38
N ALA A 67 -24.40 27.57 16.73
CA ALA A 67 -23.54 28.55 17.39
C ALA A 67 -23.76 29.93 16.80
N THR A 68 -23.31 30.97 17.53
CA THR A 68 -23.49 32.35 17.13
C THR A 68 -22.25 32.96 16.50
N LYS A 69 -22.42 33.66 15.37
CA LYS A 69 -21.38 34.45 14.71
C LYS A 69 -21.60 35.95 14.80
N TRP A 70 -22.74 36.39 15.28
CA TRP A 70 -23.08 37.82 15.50
C TRP A 70 -22.69 38.72 14.34
N PHE A 71 -23.26 38.50 13.15
CA PHE A 71 -22.94 39.23 11.91
C PHE A 71 -21.46 39.15 11.48
N GLY A 72 -20.67 38.36 12.17
CA GLY A 72 -19.27 38.13 11.87
C GLY A 72 -19.07 37.11 10.73
N ARG A 73 -17.83 36.81 10.48
CA ARG A 73 -17.43 35.77 9.50
C ARG A 73 -17.13 34.46 10.21
N SER A 74 -17.62 33.37 9.65
CA SER A 74 -17.30 32.02 10.09
C SER A 74 -16.52 31.32 9.01
N THR A 75 -15.43 30.66 9.36
CA THR A 75 -14.64 29.80 8.45
C THR A 75 -14.64 28.41 9.02
N VAL A 76 -15.17 27.47 8.23
CA VAL A 76 -15.28 26.07 8.64
C VAL A 76 -13.97 25.35 8.31
N TRP A 77 -13.46 24.64 9.28
CA TRP A 77 -12.27 23.80 9.18
C TRP A 77 -12.66 22.37 9.53
N ARG A 78 -12.03 21.42 8.90
CA ARG A 78 -12.19 20.02 9.27
C ARG A 78 -11.14 19.65 10.29
N ARG A 79 -11.50 18.82 11.27
CA ARG A 79 -10.59 18.32 12.29
C ARG A 79 -9.48 17.47 11.68
N THR A 80 -9.79 16.78 10.59
CA THR A 80 -8.80 15.97 9.84
C THR A 80 -8.73 16.46 8.40
N ILE A 81 -7.52 16.72 7.94
CA ILE A 81 -7.23 17.14 6.56
C ILE A 81 -6.45 16.01 5.89
N GLY A 82 -6.99 15.46 4.80
CA GLY A 82 -6.31 14.48 3.96
C GLY A 82 -5.64 15.16 2.77
N VAL A 83 -4.40 14.75 2.47
CA VAL A 83 -3.66 15.14 1.26
C VAL A 83 -3.27 13.87 0.54
N GLN A 84 -3.71 13.72 -0.69
CA GLN A 84 -3.43 12.53 -1.50
C GLN A 84 -2.90 12.96 -2.86
N SER A 85 -2.07 12.13 -3.46
CA SER A 85 -1.71 12.25 -4.87
C SER A 85 -2.15 11.00 -5.62
N ALA A 86 -2.59 11.18 -6.87
CA ALA A 86 -2.96 10.09 -7.76
C ALA A 86 -2.45 10.38 -9.17
N LEU A 87 -2.11 9.33 -9.91
CA LEU A 87 -1.62 9.39 -11.30
C LEU A 87 -2.59 10.08 -12.26
N ARG A 88 -3.86 10.08 -11.90
CA ARG A 88 -4.93 10.71 -12.66
C ARG A 88 -5.78 11.51 -11.71
N ALA A 89 -5.60 12.80 -11.70
CA ALA A 89 -6.64 13.70 -11.23
C ALA A 89 -7.82 13.60 -12.22
N ASP A 90 -8.54 12.48 -12.17
CA ASP A 90 -9.87 12.44 -12.77
C ASP A 90 -10.67 13.45 -11.97
N ASN A 91 -11.12 14.53 -12.63
CA ASN A 91 -11.92 15.63 -12.07
C ASN A 91 -13.31 15.16 -11.59
N GLN A 92 -13.40 13.98 -11.07
CA GLN A 92 -14.52 13.55 -10.27
C GLN A 92 -14.26 14.04 -8.83
N GLU A 93 -14.84 15.19 -8.54
CA GLU A 93 -15.32 15.49 -7.20
C GLU A 93 -16.16 14.27 -6.76
N ASP A 94 -15.47 13.25 -6.27
CA ASP A 94 -16.15 12.07 -5.71
C ASP A 94 -16.74 12.50 -4.36
N ASN A 95 -17.93 13.07 -4.48
CA ASN A 95 -18.80 13.51 -3.39
C ASN A 95 -19.37 12.29 -2.64
N ARG A 96 -18.66 11.15 -2.69
CA ARG A 96 -18.97 9.93 -1.96
C ARG A 96 -18.34 9.99 -0.58
N GLY A 97 -19.12 10.50 0.36
CA GLY A 97 -18.85 10.27 1.78
C GLY A 97 -17.74 11.09 2.39
N GLY A 98 -17.88 12.39 2.39
CA GLY A 98 -17.57 13.19 3.57
C GLY A 98 -16.12 13.58 3.87
N GLN A 99 -15.12 13.26 3.08
CA GLN A 99 -13.78 13.84 3.27
C GLN A 99 -13.27 14.47 1.97
N PRO A 100 -13.12 15.80 1.88
CA PRO A 100 -12.35 16.39 0.81
C PRO A 100 -10.87 16.10 1.09
N SER A 101 -10.38 15.03 0.49
CA SER A 101 -8.97 14.89 0.25
C SER A 101 -8.61 15.79 -0.93
N VAL A 102 -7.62 16.64 -0.75
CA VAL A 102 -7.06 17.36 -1.89
C VAL A 102 -6.27 16.37 -2.70
N ILE A 103 -6.76 16.09 -3.91
CA ILE A 103 -6.08 15.21 -4.86
C ILE A 103 -5.11 16.06 -5.65
N LEU A 104 -3.84 15.72 -5.59
CA LEU A 104 -2.76 16.38 -6.29
C LEU A 104 -2.25 15.45 -7.39
N GLU A 105 -1.57 16.03 -8.38
CA GLU A 105 -0.75 15.24 -9.30
C GLU A 105 0.42 14.60 -8.54
N ASN A 106 0.94 13.49 -9.08
CA ASN A 106 2.09 12.81 -8.51
C ASN A 106 3.26 13.76 -8.33
N LEU A 107 3.86 13.77 -7.14
CA LEU A 107 4.95 14.65 -6.82
C LEU A 107 6.27 14.14 -7.42
N PRO A 108 7.01 14.99 -8.14
CA PRO A 108 8.34 14.64 -8.58
C PRO A 108 9.30 14.55 -7.40
N ILE A 109 10.08 13.49 -7.35
CA ILE A 109 11.13 13.24 -6.38
C ILE A 109 12.42 12.84 -7.09
N VAL A 110 13.54 13.05 -6.43
CA VAL A 110 14.85 12.66 -6.94
C VAL A 110 15.53 11.78 -5.91
N PHE A 111 15.81 10.54 -6.28
CA PHE A 111 16.56 9.60 -5.47
C PHE A 111 18.06 9.93 -5.39
N LEU A 112 18.74 9.36 -4.40
CA LEU A 112 20.19 9.36 -4.36
C LEU A 112 20.75 8.72 -5.65
N GLY A 113 21.66 9.42 -6.34
CA GLY A 113 22.13 8.99 -7.66
C GLY A 113 21.42 9.65 -8.84
N ASN A 114 20.64 10.69 -8.56
CA ASN A 114 20.03 11.56 -9.58
C ASN A 114 19.00 10.86 -10.49
N VAL A 115 18.23 9.95 -9.90
CA VAL A 115 17.13 9.27 -10.58
C VAL A 115 15.82 9.96 -10.25
N ASP A 116 15.20 10.55 -11.27
CA ASP A 116 13.90 11.18 -11.14
C ASP A 116 12.80 10.12 -11.08
N ALA A 117 11.81 10.37 -10.25
CA ALA A 117 10.62 9.54 -10.12
C ALA A 117 9.39 10.38 -9.74
N LYS A 118 8.21 9.83 -9.90
CA LYS A 118 6.96 10.43 -9.46
C LYS A 118 6.37 9.58 -8.35
N ALA A 119 6.12 10.21 -7.20
CA ALA A 119 5.60 9.52 -6.03
C ALA A 119 4.11 9.77 -5.83
N GLU A 120 3.38 8.70 -5.56
CA GLU A 120 2.03 8.72 -5.03
C GLU A 120 2.08 8.57 -3.51
N PHE A 121 1.30 9.39 -2.82
CA PHE A 121 1.25 9.36 -1.38
C PHE A 121 -0.15 9.67 -0.86
N SER A 122 -0.41 9.26 0.36
CA SER A 122 -1.59 9.61 1.13
C SER A 122 -1.17 9.98 2.54
N THR A 123 -1.56 11.17 2.98
CA THR A 123 -1.26 11.68 4.32
C THR A 123 -2.50 12.24 4.97
N GLN A 124 -2.64 12.05 6.28
CA GLN A 124 -3.73 12.60 7.06
C GLN A 124 -3.19 13.38 8.26
N PHE A 125 -3.65 14.61 8.40
CA PHE A 125 -3.30 15.51 9.46
C PHE A 125 -4.48 15.77 10.35
N ARG A 126 -4.27 15.76 11.67
CA ARG A 126 -5.25 16.15 12.67
C ARG A 126 -4.91 17.52 13.22
N LEU A 127 -5.86 18.44 13.14
CA LEU A 127 -5.71 19.76 13.71
C LEU A 127 -5.85 19.69 15.24
N PRO A 128 -5.11 20.53 15.99
CA PRO A 128 -5.28 20.66 17.42
C PRO A 128 -6.60 21.36 17.76
N SER A 129 -7.02 21.28 19.01
CA SER A 129 -8.22 21.95 19.54
C SER A 129 -7.86 23.22 20.31
N GLY A 130 -8.84 24.07 20.53
CA GLY A 130 -8.73 25.26 21.41
C GLY A 130 -7.79 26.35 20.88
N ASP A 131 -6.94 26.87 21.77
CA ASP A 131 -6.06 28.01 21.48
C ASP A 131 -5.00 27.74 20.45
N ALA A 132 -4.54 26.49 20.35
CA ALA A 132 -3.57 26.10 19.35
C ALA A 132 -4.18 26.17 17.94
N PHE A 133 -5.43 25.74 17.78
CA PHE A 133 -6.15 25.89 16.52
C PHE A 133 -6.44 27.38 16.21
N LEU A 134 -6.77 28.18 17.20
CA LEU A 134 -7.02 29.62 17.01
C LEU A 134 -5.78 30.28 16.36
N LYS A 135 -4.56 29.95 16.78
CA LYS A 135 -3.32 30.48 16.19
C LYS A 135 -3.22 30.12 14.71
N ILE A 136 -3.54 28.84 14.34
CA ILE A 136 -3.56 28.41 12.94
C ILE A 136 -4.56 29.24 12.14
N ALA A 137 -5.78 29.42 12.67
CA ALA A 137 -6.84 30.13 11.99
C ALA A 137 -6.52 31.62 11.82
N GLN A 138 -5.81 32.22 12.76
CA GLN A 138 -5.34 33.60 12.68
C GLN A 138 -4.25 33.81 11.63
N GLU A 139 -3.28 32.87 11.55
CA GLU A 139 -2.15 32.97 10.62
C GLU A 139 -2.55 32.65 9.19
N TYR A 140 -3.28 31.57 8.99
CA TYR A 140 -3.59 31.07 7.63
C TYR A 140 -4.97 31.49 7.13
N ARG A 141 -5.88 31.89 8.01
CA ARG A 141 -7.24 32.36 7.75
C ARG A 141 -8.21 31.35 7.15
N THR A 142 -7.76 30.52 6.22
CA THR A 142 -8.57 29.51 5.54
C THR A 142 -7.86 28.15 5.54
N PRO A 143 -8.62 27.04 5.53
CA PRO A 143 -8.04 25.70 5.43
C PRO A 143 -7.20 25.52 4.17
N ASP A 144 -7.61 26.11 3.04
CA ASP A 144 -6.86 26.02 1.77
C ASP A 144 -5.50 26.70 1.86
N ASN A 145 -5.42 27.87 2.49
CA ASN A 145 -4.15 28.56 2.71
C ASN A 145 -3.23 27.74 3.61
N PHE A 146 -3.77 27.15 4.67
CA PHE A 146 -3.00 26.27 5.55
C PHE A 146 -2.48 25.04 4.81
N LEU A 147 -3.34 24.41 4.01
CA LEU A 147 -2.96 23.28 3.17
C LEU A 147 -1.83 23.66 2.21
N GLN A 148 -1.97 24.74 1.45
CA GLN A 148 -1.03 25.11 0.40
C GLN A 148 0.29 25.67 0.94
N ARG A 149 0.27 26.40 2.09
CA ARG A 149 1.45 27.09 2.61
C ARG A 149 2.19 26.34 3.71
N ALA A 150 1.49 25.45 4.44
CA ALA A 150 2.09 24.72 5.54
C ALA A 150 2.19 23.20 5.26
N LEU A 151 1.06 22.55 4.95
CA LEU A 151 1.03 21.08 4.84
C LEU A 151 1.70 20.57 3.56
N LEU A 152 1.32 21.14 2.42
CA LEU A 152 1.82 20.67 1.13
C LEU A 152 3.33 20.85 0.96
N PRO A 153 3.93 22.02 1.29
CA PRO A 153 5.37 22.18 1.28
C PRO A 153 6.10 21.21 2.22
N ALA A 154 5.53 20.98 3.43
CA ALA A 154 6.09 20.05 4.39
C ALA A 154 6.10 18.60 3.86
N VAL A 155 5.01 18.14 3.24
CA VAL A 155 4.94 16.83 2.61
C VAL A 155 5.95 16.71 1.46
N LYS A 156 6.02 17.72 0.59
CA LYS A 156 6.98 17.76 -0.53
C LYS A 156 8.42 17.70 -0.03
N GLU A 157 8.76 18.54 0.96
CA GLU A 157 10.11 18.57 1.54
C GLU A 157 10.46 17.23 2.19
N THR A 158 9.52 16.63 2.92
CA THR A 158 9.74 15.34 3.57
C THR A 158 9.91 14.21 2.56
N LEU A 159 9.07 14.19 1.53
CA LEU A 159 9.13 13.17 0.48
C LEU A 159 10.46 13.25 -0.28
N GLN A 160 10.89 14.46 -0.64
CA GLN A 160 12.19 14.71 -1.30
C GLN A 160 13.37 14.37 -0.37
N ALA A 161 13.28 14.71 0.92
CA ALA A 161 14.29 14.38 1.90
C ALA A 161 14.44 12.86 2.07
N THR A 162 13.31 12.15 2.15
CA THR A 162 13.30 10.69 2.23
C THR A 162 13.89 10.04 0.96
N ALA A 163 13.51 10.54 -0.22
CA ALA A 163 14.04 10.04 -1.49
C ALA A 163 15.56 10.24 -1.61
N SER A 164 16.09 11.33 -1.08
CA SER A 164 17.53 11.60 -1.12
C SER A 164 18.36 10.70 -0.18
N LEU A 165 17.73 10.01 0.79
CA LEU A 165 18.42 9.06 1.69
C LEU A 165 18.66 7.69 1.06
N MET A 166 17.93 7.33 0.02
CA MET A 166 17.92 6.01 -0.57
C MET A 166 18.17 6.08 -2.08
N SER A 167 18.90 5.10 -2.62
CA SER A 167 19.02 4.97 -4.07
C SER A 167 17.75 4.35 -4.68
N ALA A 168 17.49 4.67 -5.95
CA ALA A 168 16.38 4.04 -6.68
C ALA A 168 16.56 2.52 -6.75
N ASP A 169 17.79 2.05 -6.92
CA ASP A 169 18.11 0.62 -6.97
C ASP A 169 17.73 -0.08 -5.66
N ASP A 170 18.05 0.53 -4.50
CA ASP A 170 17.67 -0.02 -3.19
C ASP A 170 16.16 -0.06 -3.00
N TYR A 171 15.45 0.98 -3.42
CA TYR A 171 14.00 1.04 -3.34
C TYR A 171 13.33 -0.08 -4.14
N TYR A 172 13.75 -0.28 -5.40
CA TYR A 172 13.18 -1.31 -6.28
C TYR A 172 13.70 -2.72 -5.95
N ALA A 173 14.83 -2.85 -5.24
CA ALA A 173 15.34 -4.14 -4.74
C ALA A 173 14.54 -4.73 -3.56
N GLY A 174 13.54 -4.00 -3.02
CA GLY A 174 12.65 -4.52 -1.98
C GLY A 174 12.50 -3.64 -0.73
N ASN A 175 13.19 -2.51 -0.64
CA ASN A 175 13.16 -1.62 0.53
C ASN A 175 11.99 -0.60 0.52
N ARG A 176 10.88 -0.91 -0.19
CA ARG A 176 9.69 -0.04 -0.28
C ARG A 176 9.06 0.23 1.08
N SER A 177 8.96 -0.79 1.92
CA SER A 177 8.41 -0.66 3.27
C SER A 177 9.26 0.24 4.16
N HIS A 178 10.58 0.13 4.03
CA HIS A 178 11.52 1.00 4.75
C HIS A 178 11.38 2.46 4.32
N PHE A 179 11.24 2.72 3.01
CA PHE A 179 10.99 4.06 2.49
C PHE A 179 9.70 4.67 3.07
N GLY A 180 8.60 3.90 3.08
CA GLY A 180 7.33 4.34 3.65
C GLY A 180 7.43 4.65 5.14
N ALA A 181 8.08 3.78 5.92
CA ALA A 181 8.29 3.99 7.35
C ALA A 181 9.18 5.21 7.63
N GLU A 182 10.20 5.43 6.81
CA GLU A 182 11.10 6.57 6.96
C GLU A 182 10.39 7.89 6.60
N PHE A 183 9.55 7.88 5.56
CA PHE A 183 8.70 9.02 5.21
C PHE A 183 7.75 9.38 6.34
N GLU A 184 7.04 8.40 6.91
CA GLU A 184 6.15 8.61 8.05
C GLU A 184 6.91 9.14 9.26
N ASN A 185 8.06 8.55 9.58
CA ASN A 185 8.90 8.96 10.70
C ASN A 185 9.40 10.41 10.55
N GLN A 186 9.88 10.80 9.36
CA GLN A 186 10.33 12.16 9.11
C GLN A 186 9.20 13.17 9.12
N LEU A 187 8.02 12.80 8.62
CA LEU A 187 6.85 13.68 8.64
C LEU A 187 6.35 13.90 10.07
N ARG A 188 6.36 12.85 10.92
CA ARG A 188 5.94 12.92 12.34
C ARG A 188 6.97 13.60 13.21
N ASN A 189 8.23 13.25 13.09
CA ASN A 189 9.27 13.61 14.05
C ASN A 189 10.22 14.72 13.57
N GLY A 190 10.10 15.11 12.31
CA GLY A 190 10.95 16.11 11.68
C GLY A 190 12.01 15.49 10.76
N LEU A 191 12.49 16.32 9.86
CA LEU A 191 13.47 15.95 8.82
C LEU A 191 14.85 15.70 9.42
N TYR A 192 15.53 14.67 8.96
CA TYR A 192 16.93 14.47 9.32
C TYR A 192 17.82 15.56 8.74
N LEU A 193 18.71 16.05 9.55
CA LEU A 193 19.84 16.82 9.06
C LEU A 193 20.89 15.84 8.53
N THR A 194 21.19 15.96 7.25
CA THR A 194 22.10 15.04 6.57
C THR A 194 23.40 15.71 6.17
N SER A 195 24.44 14.92 6.02
CA SER A 195 25.71 15.32 5.41
C SER A 195 26.07 14.35 4.30
N ARG A 196 26.57 14.89 3.20
CA ARG A 196 27.06 14.08 2.08
C ARG A 196 28.51 13.71 2.34
N LYS A 197 28.82 12.42 2.31
CA LYS A 197 30.16 11.91 2.45
C LYS A 197 30.54 11.14 1.20
N GLU A 198 31.73 11.38 0.73
CA GLU A 198 32.32 10.70 -0.41
C GLU A 198 33.13 9.51 0.10
N ILE A 199 32.76 8.31 -0.32
CA ILE A 199 33.45 7.08 0.03
C ILE A 199 34.03 6.47 -1.23
N ARG A 200 35.34 6.18 -1.20
CA ARG A 200 36.02 5.44 -2.27
C ARG A 200 35.83 3.95 -2.01
N VAL A 201 35.19 3.24 -2.93
CA VAL A 201 34.97 1.80 -2.87
C VAL A 201 35.79 1.13 -3.96
N GLN A 202 36.50 0.05 -3.64
CA GLN A 202 37.19 -0.74 -4.64
C GLN A 202 36.19 -1.43 -5.54
N ARG A 203 36.42 -1.43 -6.85
CA ARG A 203 35.48 -2.02 -7.86
C ARG A 203 35.21 -3.50 -7.64
N ASP A 204 36.15 -4.23 -7.10
CA ASP A 204 35.99 -5.67 -6.83
C ASP A 204 34.94 -6.00 -5.78
N ASN A 205 34.56 -5.03 -4.93
CA ASN A 205 33.58 -5.18 -3.87
C ASN A 205 32.18 -4.61 -4.25
N LEU A 206 32.00 -4.15 -5.48
CA LEU A 206 30.73 -3.64 -5.95
C LEU A 206 29.83 -4.78 -6.43
N PRO A 207 28.54 -4.75 -6.09
CA PRO A 207 27.57 -5.65 -6.70
C PRO A 207 27.62 -5.56 -8.23
N ALA A 208 27.52 -6.69 -8.91
CA ALA A 208 27.63 -6.77 -10.38
C ALA A 208 26.74 -5.76 -11.13
N GLN A 209 25.57 -5.46 -10.60
CA GLN A 209 24.63 -4.46 -11.13
C GLN A 209 25.24 -3.04 -11.11
N THR A 210 25.87 -2.66 -10.01
CA THR A 210 26.48 -1.33 -9.83
C THR A 210 27.74 -1.18 -10.68
N ALA A 211 28.51 -2.25 -10.84
CA ALA A 211 29.72 -2.26 -11.68
C ALA A 211 29.38 -2.06 -13.17
N ILE A 212 28.30 -2.68 -13.66
CA ILE A 212 27.84 -2.54 -15.06
C ILE A 212 27.33 -1.12 -15.32
N LEU A 213 26.63 -0.52 -14.38
CA LEU A 213 26.07 0.83 -14.50
C LEU A 213 27.17 1.90 -14.56
N GLN A 214 28.28 1.69 -13.88
CA GLN A 214 29.40 2.65 -13.84
C GLN A 214 30.40 2.48 -15.00
N SER A 215 30.47 1.31 -15.61
CA SER A 215 31.36 1.07 -16.74
C SER A 215 31.02 1.88 -18.01
N GLY A 216 29.80 2.41 -18.09
CA GLY A 216 29.32 3.23 -19.20
C GLY A 216 29.61 4.74 -19.08
N THR A 217 30.04 5.22 -17.91
CA THR A 217 30.15 6.68 -17.64
C THR A 217 31.58 7.18 -17.49
N ASP A 218 32.56 6.30 -17.23
CA ASP A 218 33.95 6.68 -17.03
C ASP A 218 34.83 6.26 -18.22
N GLN A 219 34.93 7.14 -19.21
CA GLN A 219 35.97 7.10 -20.24
C GLN A 219 37.27 7.87 -19.82
N GLY A 220 37.66 7.78 -18.58
CA GLY A 220 38.83 8.57 -18.17
C GLY A 220 39.46 8.11 -16.87
N SER A 221 40.23 7.06 -16.92
CA SER A 221 41.47 6.86 -16.20
C SER A 221 41.82 5.35 -16.15
N PHE A 222 42.69 4.93 -17.01
CA PHE A 222 43.36 3.65 -16.90
C PHE A 222 44.32 3.72 -15.71
N GLY A 223 43.91 3.17 -14.56
CA GLY A 223 44.85 3.01 -13.43
C GLY A 223 44.28 3.04 -12.02
N ASP A 224 43.09 3.57 -11.79
CA ASP A 224 42.52 3.61 -10.45
C ASP A 224 41.32 2.66 -10.36
N ASN A 225 41.46 1.55 -9.63
CA ASN A 225 40.44 0.53 -9.42
C ASN A 225 39.40 0.96 -8.35
N SER A 226 39.31 2.26 -8.05
CA SER A 226 38.42 2.84 -7.08
C SER A 226 37.25 3.55 -7.75
N ALA A 227 36.03 3.26 -7.29
CA ALA A 227 34.79 3.98 -7.64
C ALA A 227 34.40 4.90 -6.49
N THR A 228 34.13 6.16 -6.80
CA THR A 228 33.62 7.11 -5.82
C THR A 228 32.12 6.93 -5.66
N ARG A 229 31.67 6.61 -4.45
CA ARG A 229 30.25 6.53 -4.09
C ARG A 229 29.90 7.63 -3.09
N PHE A 230 28.80 8.31 -3.34
CA PHE A 230 28.24 9.25 -2.37
C PHE A 230 27.31 8.53 -1.43
N VAL A 231 27.56 8.68 -0.14
CA VAL A 231 26.68 8.17 0.92
C VAL A 231 26.18 9.37 1.71
N ILE A 232 24.89 9.34 2.04
CA ILE A 232 24.26 10.34 2.88
C ILE A 232 24.26 9.79 4.30
N GLU A 233 24.96 10.49 5.20
CA GLU A 233 24.97 10.16 6.63
C GLU A 233 24.04 11.13 7.37
N LYS A 234 23.26 10.61 8.32
CA LYS A 234 22.45 11.41 9.24
C LYS A 234 23.39 12.07 10.24
N LYS A 235 23.23 13.36 10.47
CA LYS A 235 24.01 14.09 11.50
C LYS A 235 23.52 13.66 12.87
N LEU A 236 24.47 13.32 13.73
CA LEU A 236 24.23 12.97 15.13
C LEU A 236 24.57 14.16 16.03
N ASP A 237 23.83 14.29 17.12
CA ASP A 237 24.15 15.21 18.21
C ASP A 237 25.25 14.61 19.11
N LYS A 238 25.72 15.36 20.10
CA LYS A 238 26.72 14.94 21.08
C LYS A 238 26.30 13.69 21.86
N ASP A 239 25.00 13.48 22.02
CA ASP A 239 24.41 12.34 22.69
C ASP A 239 24.13 11.13 21.76
N GLY A 240 24.58 11.19 20.49
CA GLY A 240 24.37 10.14 19.51
C GLY A 240 22.97 10.07 18.92
N GLN A 241 22.11 11.06 19.19
CA GLN A 241 20.77 11.15 18.61
C GLN A 241 20.80 11.84 17.25
N GLU A 242 19.92 11.42 16.35
CA GLU A 242 19.79 12.00 15.03
C GLU A 242 19.25 13.44 15.11
N LEU A 243 20.01 14.39 14.61
CA LEU A 243 19.59 15.79 14.53
C LEU A 243 18.46 15.96 13.53
N ARG A 244 17.37 16.61 13.97
CA ARG A 244 16.16 16.81 13.16
C ARG A 244 15.76 18.27 13.10
N LYS A 245 15.31 18.68 11.91
CA LYS A 245 14.61 19.95 11.69
C LYS A 245 13.12 19.72 11.88
N GLN A 246 12.50 20.40 12.83
CA GLN A 246 11.06 20.30 13.04
C GLN A 246 10.27 20.91 11.89
N GLN A 247 9.15 20.29 11.56
CA GLN A 247 8.19 20.78 10.57
C GLN A 247 7.40 21.96 11.14
N GLN A 248 7.14 22.96 10.30
CA GLN A 248 6.44 24.18 10.72
C GLN A 248 5.04 23.90 11.27
N PHE A 249 4.28 22.99 10.67
CA PHE A 249 2.93 22.66 11.12
C PHE A 249 2.92 22.05 12.54
N ARG A 250 4.00 21.39 12.93
CA ARG A 250 4.11 20.78 14.26
C ARG A 250 4.24 21.81 15.39
N LEU A 251 4.81 22.97 15.09
CA LEU A 251 4.89 24.08 16.05
C LEU A 251 3.49 24.56 16.46
N PHE A 252 2.51 24.37 15.61
CA PHE A 252 1.10 24.65 15.89
C PHE A 252 0.36 23.50 16.56
N GLY A 253 1.00 22.37 16.87
CA GLY A 253 0.38 21.21 17.48
C GLY A 253 -0.40 20.31 16.51
N VAL A 254 -0.19 20.43 15.22
CA VAL A 254 -0.80 19.54 14.23
C VAL A 254 -0.13 18.17 14.26
N GLU A 255 -0.95 17.13 14.33
CA GLU A 255 -0.49 15.74 14.40
C GLU A 255 -0.63 15.03 13.05
N VAL A 256 0.35 14.22 12.69
CA VAL A 256 0.27 13.32 11.55
C VAL A 256 -0.39 12.02 12.01
N VAL A 257 -1.60 11.75 11.51
CA VAL A 257 -2.35 10.52 11.83
C VAL A 257 -1.82 9.36 11.03
N ASP A 258 -1.67 9.56 9.73
CA ASP A 258 -1.21 8.54 8.78
C ASP A 258 -0.38 9.21 7.69
N ALA A 259 0.65 8.51 7.24
CA ALA A 259 1.47 8.97 6.13
C ALA A 259 2.03 7.75 5.38
N ARG A 260 1.58 7.55 4.15
CA ARG A 260 1.95 6.40 3.33
C ARG A 260 2.39 6.84 1.96
N VAL A 261 3.39 6.15 1.44
CA VAL A 261 3.74 6.20 0.02
C VAL A 261 3.14 4.97 -0.64
N THR A 262 2.23 5.19 -1.57
CA THR A 262 1.48 4.11 -2.23
C THR A 262 2.26 3.52 -3.39
N HIS A 263 2.79 4.39 -4.23
CA HIS A 263 3.52 3.98 -5.43
C HIS A 263 4.58 5.01 -5.80
N ILE A 264 5.65 4.55 -6.44
CA ILE A 264 6.67 5.42 -7.03
C ILE A 264 6.95 4.93 -8.43
N ASP A 265 6.67 5.79 -9.41
CA ASP A 265 6.98 5.56 -10.82
C ASP A 265 8.34 6.13 -11.16
N PRO A 266 9.31 5.32 -11.55
CA PRO A 266 10.60 5.83 -11.99
C PRO A 266 10.50 6.44 -13.37
N ASN A 267 11.46 7.32 -13.69
CA ASN A 267 11.61 7.86 -15.03
C ASN A 267 11.75 6.72 -16.07
N PRO A 268 11.09 6.80 -17.23
CA PRO A 268 11.20 5.80 -18.30
C PRO A 268 12.63 5.46 -18.70
N GLN A 269 13.53 6.45 -18.70
CA GLN A 269 14.96 6.23 -18.97
C GLN A 269 15.62 5.31 -17.93
N TYR A 270 15.23 5.41 -16.67
CA TYR A 270 15.69 4.50 -15.63
C TYR A 270 15.14 3.09 -15.84
N GLN A 271 13.87 2.95 -16.19
CA GLN A 271 13.26 1.66 -16.50
C GLN A 271 13.97 0.95 -17.65
N GLU A 272 14.20 1.68 -18.77
CA GLU A 272 14.95 1.14 -19.90
C GLU A 272 16.38 0.73 -19.51
N ARG A 273 17.05 1.55 -18.67
CA ARG A 273 18.36 1.21 -18.15
C ARG A 273 18.34 -0.06 -17.33
N MET A 274 17.36 -0.22 -16.45
CA MET A 274 17.20 -1.43 -15.63
C MET A 274 16.95 -2.68 -16.49
N VAL A 275 16.12 -2.57 -17.52
CA VAL A 275 15.90 -3.67 -18.48
C VAL A 275 17.21 -4.04 -19.19
N ARG A 276 17.97 -3.05 -19.66
CA ARG A 276 19.30 -3.31 -20.30
C ARG A 276 20.29 -3.96 -19.33
N VAL A 277 20.32 -3.52 -18.07
CA VAL A 277 21.16 -4.13 -17.03
C VAL A 277 20.75 -5.58 -16.76
N GLN A 278 19.46 -5.85 -16.66
CA GLN A 278 18.97 -7.23 -16.50
C GLN A 278 19.29 -8.10 -17.69
N GLN A 279 19.16 -7.58 -18.91
CA GLN A 279 19.56 -8.29 -20.13
C GLN A 279 21.06 -8.58 -20.13
N ALA A 280 21.90 -7.58 -19.83
CA ALA A 280 23.34 -7.75 -19.77
C ALA A 280 23.76 -8.76 -18.69
N LEU A 281 23.10 -8.77 -17.53
CA LEU A 281 23.35 -9.77 -16.48
C LEU A 281 22.95 -11.17 -16.93
N ALA A 282 21.82 -11.29 -17.62
CA ALA A 282 21.37 -12.58 -18.19
C ALA A 282 22.35 -13.09 -19.26
N GLU A 283 22.82 -12.20 -20.15
CA GLU A 283 23.83 -12.54 -21.17
C GLU A 283 25.15 -12.95 -20.53
N LEU A 284 25.62 -12.25 -19.49
CA LEU A 284 26.81 -12.63 -18.75
C LEU A 284 26.67 -13.99 -18.05
N ALA A 285 25.48 -14.26 -17.50
CA ALA A 285 25.18 -15.55 -16.88
C ALA A 285 25.24 -16.69 -17.91
N VAL A 286 24.63 -16.49 -19.09
CA VAL A 286 24.66 -17.42 -20.22
C VAL A 286 26.09 -17.60 -20.75
N ALA A 287 26.83 -16.50 -20.91
CA ALA A 287 28.22 -16.56 -21.38
C ALA A 287 29.12 -17.32 -20.39
N ARG A 288 28.93 -17.13 -19.07
CA ARG A 288 29.64 -17.89 -18.04
C ARG A 288 29.30 -19.38 -18.12
N GLN A 289 28.03 -19.69 -18.27
CA GLN A 289 27.56 -21.07 -18.39
C GLN A 289 28.12 -21.73 -19.65
N ASN A 290 28.16 -21.02 -20.78
CA ASN A 290 28.73 -21.53 -22.02
C ASN A 290 30.24 -21.78 -21.91
N ARG A 291 30.99 -20.86 -21.25
CA ARG A 291 32.42 -21.06 -20.97
C ARG A 291 32.68 -22.30 -20.13
N LEU A 292 31.89 -22.49 -19.08
CA LEU A 292 32.00 -23.70 -18.24
C LEU A 292 31.74 -24.96 -19.05
N LYS A 293 30.71 -24.94 -19.91
CA LYS A 293 30.43 -26.07 -20.83
C LYS A 293 31.57 -26.30 -21.82
N GLU A 294 32.12 -25.23 -22.41
CA GLU A 294 33.28 -25.35 -23.33
C GLU A 294 34.54 -25.88 -22.62
N GLU A 295 34.76 -25.47 -21.36
CA GLU A 295 35.84 -25.99 -20.53
C GLU A 295 35.65 -27.48 -20.22
N GLU A 296 34.44 -27.87 -19.81
CA GLU A 296 34.07 -29.30 -19.60
C GLU A 296 34.17 -30.11 -20.87
N GLU A 297 33.72 -29.57 -22.01
CA GLU A 297 33.86 -30.25 -23.32
C GLU A 297 35.33 -30.40 -23.76
N LYS A 298 36.15 -29.36 -23.56
CA LYS A 298 37.60 -29.44 -23.84
C LYS A 298 38.28 -30.43 -22.93
N GLU A 299 37.93 -30.48 -21.65
CA GLU A 299 38.48 -31.47 -20.72
C GLU A 299 38.05 -32.88 -21.10
N LEU A 300 36.78 -33.03 -21.52
CA LEU A 300 36.25 -34.31 -22.01
C LEU A 300 36.89 -34.76 -23.34
N VAL A 301 37.11 -33.81 -24.25
CA VAL A 301 37.80 -34.09 -25.52
C VAL A 301 39.29 -34.39 -25.29
N SER A 302 39.95 -33.61 -24.40
CA SER A 302 41.36 -33.87 -24.03
C SER A 302 41.49 -35.22 -23.31
N ALA A 303 40.56 -35.56 -22.42
CA ALA A 303 40.51 -36.88 -21.76
C ALA A 303 40.19 -38.02 -22.73
N ARG A 304 39.34 -37.77 -23.73
CA ARG A 304 39.11 -38.73 -24.82
C ARG A 304 40.34 -38.88 -25.72
N GLY A 305 40.97 -37.75 -26.12
CA GLY A 305 42.18 -37.74 -26.92
C GLY A 305 43.35 -38.43 -26.22
N ALA A 306 43.52 -38.17 -24.90
CA ALA A 306 44.50 -38.89 -24.08
C ALA A 306 44.19 -40.38 -24.00
N LYS A 307 42.92 -40.78 -23.88
CA LYS A 307 42.49 -42.17 -23.93
C LYS A 307 42.77 -42.81 -25.27
N ASP A 308 42.51 -42.14 -26.38
CA ASP A 308 42.73 -42.67 -27.72
C ASP A 308 44.21 -42.83 -28.02
N VAL A 309 45.07 -41.91 -27.52
CA VAL A 309 46.55 -42.08 -27.63
C VAL A 309 47.04 -43.19 -26.72
N GLU A 310 46.48 -43.32 -25.51
CA GLU A 310 46.83 -44.42 -24.59
C GLU A 310 46.30 -45.78 -25.09
N ALA A 311 45.10 -45.80 -25.65
CA ALA A 311 44.53 -47.00 -26.26
C ALA A 311 45.40 -47.51 -27.46
N LYS A 312 45.90 -46.58 -28.32
CA LYS A 312 46.82 -46.92 -29.39
C LYS A 312 48.18 -47.42 -28.90
N ARG A 313 48.70 -46.85 -27.81
CA ARG A 313 49.91 -47.29 -27.12
C ARG A 313 49.73 -48.65 -26.47
N GLN A 314 48.57 -48.91 -25.89
CA GLN A 314 48.28 -50.16 -25.21
C GLN A 314 47.85 -51.27 -26.16
N GLU A 315 47.45 -50.96 -27.39
CA GLU A 315 47.10 -51.97 -28.38
C GLU A 315 48.30 -52.88 -28.72
N SER A 316 49.52 -52.31 -28.55
CA SER A 316 50.78 -53.12 -28.63
C SER A 316 51.12 -53.90 -27.33
N LEU A 317 50.59 -53.44 -26.19
CA LEU A 317 50.74 -54.14 -24.90
C LEU A 317 49.53 -54.97 -24.50
N ARG A 318 48.47 -54.91 -25.31
CA ARG A 318 47.11 -55.37 -25.00
C ARG A 318 46.97 -56.91 -24.87
N GLN A 319 47.85 -57.68 -25.41
CA GLN A 319 47.75 -59.14 -25.25
C GLN A 319 48.16 -59.66 -23.86
N GLN A 320 48.79 -58.85 -23.03
CA GLN A 320 49.15 -59.24 -21.65
C GLN A 320 48.31 -58.59 -20.52
N ILE A 321 47.66 -57.47 -20.75
CA ILE A 321 47.03 -56.65 -19.66
C ILE A 321 45.49 -56.64 -19.76
N GLU A 322 44.88 -57.26 -20.80
CA GLU A 322 43.48 -57.17 -21.13
C GLU A 322 42.50 -57.55 -19.99
N ARG A 323 42.90 -58.53 -19.16
CA ARG A 323 42.06 -59.01 -18.04
C ARG A 323 42.11 -58.24 -16.75
N THR A 324 43.15 -57.47 -16.51
CA THR A 324 43.28 -56.73 -15.27
C THR A 324 42.72 -55.26 -15.40
N THR A 325 42.78 -54.68 -16.61
CA THR A 325 42.34 -53.31 -16.85
C THR A 325 40.82 -53.19 -16.99
N GLU A 326 40.12 -54.23 -17.50
CA GLU A 326 38.64 -54.22 -17.57
C GLU A 326 38.01 -54.19 -16.17
N ALA A 327 38.53 -54.94 -15.21
CA ALA A 327 38.00 -54.99 -13.85
C ALA A 327 38.28 -53.69 -13.06
N GLU A 328 39.37 -52.96 -13.40
CA GLU A 328 39.75 -51.73 -12.74
C GLU A 328 38.99 -50.52 -13.31
N THR A 329 38.73 -50.49 -14.62
CA THR A 329 37.90 -49.44 -15.26
C THR A 329 36.43 -49.57 -14.86
N GLU A 330 35.91 -50.78 -14.71
CA GLU A 330 34.53 -51.04 -14.27
C GLU A 330 34.31 -50.57 -12.81
N LYS A 331 35.30 -50.81 -11.94
CA LYS A 331 35.30 -50.31 -10.56
C LYS A 331 35.35 -48.77 -10.48
N GLN A 332 36.16 -48.14 -11.34
CA GLN A 332 36.24 -46.64 -11.34
C GLN A 332 34.96 -46.00 -11.87
N LEU A 333 34.33 -46.57 -12.88
CA LEU A 333 33.03 -46.07 -13.39
C LEU A 333 31.90 -46.21 -12.36
N THR A 334 31.88 -47.32 -11.61
CA THR A 334 30.91 -47.50 -10.52
C THR A 334 31.15 -46.54 -9.37
N LEU A 335 32.42 -46.24 -9.03
CA LEU A 335 32.75 -45.22 -8.01
C LEU A 335 32.36 -43.80 -8.42
N ILE A 336 32.65 -43.42 -9.68
CA ILE A 336 32.30 -42.10 -10.22
C ILE A 336 30.77 -41.93 -10.32
N ASN A 337 30.05 -42.98 -10.73
CA ASN A 337 28.58 -42.94 -10.77
C ASN A 337 27.97 -42.84 -9.35
N ALA A 338 28.51 -43.59 -8.39
CA ALA A 338 28.10 -43.50 -6.99
C ALA A 338 28.40 -42.13 -6.36
N GLU A 339 29.51 -41.51 -6.77
CA GLU A 339 29.86 -40.17 -6.29
C GLU A 339 28.98 -39.06 -6.94
N ARG A 340 28.62 -39.23 -8.21
CA ARG A 340 27.65 -38.38 -8.91
C ARG A 340 26.23 -38.50 -8.32
N GLU A 341 25.79 -39.70 -8.00
CA GLU A 341 24.51 -39.92 -7.33
C GLU A 341 24.51 -39.29 -5.91
N LYS A 342 25.59 -39.45 -5.18
CA LYS A 342 25.74 -38.80 -3.86
C LYS A 342 25.66 -37.28 -3.97
N ARG A 343 26.40 -36.66 -4.91
CA ARG A 343 26.35 -35.20 -5.11
C ARG A 343 24.98 -34.71 -5.58
N ARG A 344 24.30 -35.48 -6.50
CA ARG A 344 22.90 -35.16 -6.85
C ARG A 344 21.95 -35.24 -5.66
N ALA A 345 22.05 -36.32 -4.89
CA ALA A 345 21.25 -36.51 -3.69
C ALA A 345 21.50 -35.42 -2.63
N GLU A 346 22.76 -34.94 -2.56
CA GLU A 346 23.12 -33.83 -1.65
C GLU A 346 22.52 -32.48 -2.10
N ILE A 347 22.59 -32.18 -3.40
CA ILE A 347 21.98 -30.98 -4.00
C ILE A 347 20.45 -31.04 -3.92
N ASP A 348 19.86 -32.20 -4.18
CA ASP A 348 18.40 -32.39 -4.07
C ASP A 348 17.94 -32.27 -2.63
N LYS A 349 18.77 -32.73 -1.66
CA LYS A 349 18.50 -32.56 -0.25
C LYS A 349 18.58 -31.09 0.18
N GLN A 350 19.64 -30.37 -0.25
CA GLN A 350 19.77 -28.93 0.03
C GLN A 350 18.65 -28.11 -0.62
N THR A 351 18.24 -28.42 -1.85
CA THR A 351 17.10 -27.76 -2.48
C THR A 351 15.78 -28.08 -1.77
N ALA A 352 15.60 -29.33 -1.31
CA ALA A 352 14.42 -29.72 -0.52
C ALA A 352 14.41 -29.03 0.86
N GLU A 353 15.58 -28.87 1.51
CA GLU A 353 15.70 -28.11 2.76
C GLU A 353 15.39 -26.62 2.53
N LEU A 354 15.93 -25.99 1.48
CA LEU A 354 15.62 -24.61 1.13
C LEU A 354 14.14 -24.39 0.79
N LEU A 355 13.53 -25.34 0.06
CA LEU A 355 12.08 -25.30 -0.20
C LEU A 355 11.26 -25.50 1.08
N ARG A 356 11.73 -26.38 1.97
CA ARG A 356 11.10 -26.59 3.27
C ARG A 356 11.21 -25.36 4.19
N ASP A 357 12.38 -24.71 4.19
CA ASP A 357 12.58 -23.48 4.96
C ASP A 357 11.77 -22.31 4.36
N LYS A 358 11.72 -22.20 3.03
CA LYS A 358 10.84 -21.25 2.36
C LYS A 358 9.36 -21.51 2.66
N ALA A 359 8.96 -22.79 2.70
CA ALA A 359 7.59 -23.17 3.08
C ALA A 359 7.31 -22.87 4.56
N LYS A 360 8.29 -23.04 5.46
CA LYS A 360 8.16 -22.65 6.87
C LYS A 360 7.99 -21.14 7.04
N VAL A 361 8.85 -20.36 6.36
CA VAL A 361 8.76 -18.88 6.40
C VAL A 361 7.43 -18.41 5.82
N ASN A 362 6.96 -19.01 4.72
CA ASN A 362 5.65 -18.68 4.16
C ASN A 362 4.50 -19.12 5.09
N ALA A 363 4.62 -20.27 5.75
CA ALA A 363 3.62 -20.71 6.72
C ALA A 363 3.61 -19.84 7.99
N GLU A 364 4.79 -19.37 8.41
CA GLU A 364 4.90 -18.41 9.52
C GLU A 364 4.30 -17.04 9.13
N ALA A 365 4.59 -16.56 7.93
CA ALA A 365 4.01 -15.32 7.42
C ALA A 365 2.48 -15.41 7.30
N THR A 366 1.96 -16.53 6.77
CA THR A 366 0.49 -16.76 6.72
C THR A 366 -0.11 -16.92 8.11
N LYS A 367 0.62 -17.49 9.06
CA LYS A 367 0.15 -17.60 10.45
C LYS A 367 0.10 -16.23 11.12
N ILE A 368 1.14 -15.40 10.94
CA ILE A 368 1.17 -14.03 11.48
C ILE A 368 0.05 -13.18 10.86
N THR A 369 -0.20 -13.31 9.55
CA THR A 369 -1.32 -12.58 8.92
C THR A 369 -2.68 -13.10 9.39
N ALA A 370 -2.85 -14.41 9.55
CA ALA A 370 -4.07 -15.00 10.09
C ALA A 370 -4.31 -14.61 11.56
N ASP A 371 -3.25 -14.59 12.38
CA ASP A 371 -3.33 -14.15 13.78
C ASP A 371 -3.65 -12.65 13.87
N ALA A 372 -3.07 -11.81 12.98
CA ALA A 372 -3.38 -10.39 12.90
C ALA A 372 -4.84 -10.15 12.46
N GLU A 373 -5.34 -10.91 11.48
CA GLU A 373 -6.74 -10.85 11.06
C GLU A 373 -7.70 -11.37 12.14
N ALA A 374 -7.32 -12.42 12.86
CA ALA A 374 -8.10 -12.94 13.98
C ALA A 374 -8.17 -11.91 15.12
N TYR A 375 -7.05 -11.27 15.45
CA TYR A 375 -7.01 -10.21 16.45
C TYR A 375 -7.82 -8.98 16.04
N ALA A 376 -7.74 -8.58 14.76
CA ALA A 376 -8.55 -7.48 14.24
C ALA A 376 -10.06 -7.82 14.28
N ARG A 377 -10.45 -9.06 13.94
CA ARG A 377 -11.83 -9.54 14.06
C ARG A 377 -12.30 -9.61 15.50
N GLU A 378 -11.45 -10.09 16.40
CA GLU A 378 -11.76 -10.14 17.84
C GLU A 378 -11.91 -8.72 18.44
N ALA A 379 -11.05 -7.79 18.03
CA ALA A 379 -11.13 -6.39 18.43
C ALA A 379 -12.42 -5.72 17.90
N SER A 380 -12.79 -5.99 16.64
CA SER A 380 -14.03 -5.47 16.05
C SER A 380 -15.27 -6.08 16.68
N LEU A 381 -15.24 -7.38 17.00
CA LEU A 381 -16.31 -8.07 17.70
C LEU A 381 -16.50 -7.60 19.15
N LYS A 382 -15.41 -7.18 19.82
CA LYS A 382 -15.47 -6.60 21.16
C LYS A 382 -15.95 -5.14 21.15
N ALA A 383 -15.65 -4.38 20.08
CA ALA A 383 -16.10 -2.99 19.95
C ALA A 383 -17.57 -2.84 19.59
N ASP A 384 -18.12 -3.77 18.83
CA ASP A 384 -19.49 -3.67 18.26
C ASP A 384 -20.53 -4.56 18.98
N GLY A 385 -20.28 -5.04 20.19
CA GLY A 385 -21.29 -5.78 20.95
C GLY A 385 -21.87 -6.99 20.21
N ALA A 386 -21.07 -7.61 19.38
CA ALA A 386 -21.17 -8.98 18.80
C ALA A 386 -22.54 -9.54 18.34
N LEU A 387 -23.66 -8.88 18.62
CA LEU A 387 -25.00 -9.42 18.31
C LEU A 387 -25.45 -9.08 16.88
N GLN A 388 -25.12 -7.87 16.42
CA GLN A 388 -25.55 -7.38 15.10
C GLN A 388 -24.86 -8.15 13.97
N THR A 389 -23.54 -8.34 14.06
CA THR A 389 -22.75 -9.08 13.06
C THR A 389 -23.08 -10.57 13.01
N LYS A 390 -23.46 -11.17 14.14
CA LYS A 390 -23.94 -12.57 14.17
C LYS A 390 -25.31 -12.71 13.55
N LEU A 391 -26.21 -11.73 13.75
CA LEU A 391 -27.52 -11.69 13.11
C LEU A 391 -27.43 -11.46 11.61
N ASP A 392 -26.58 -10.54 11.16
CA ASP A 392 -26.37 -10.26 9.74
C ASP A 392 -25.73 -11.44 9.00
N ALA A 393 -24.79 -12.12 9.62
CA ALA A 393 -24.20 -13.34 9.07
C ALA A 393 -25.24 -14.47 8.97
N LEU A 394 -26.12 -14.62 9.95
CA LEU A 394 -27.19 -15.63 9.97
C LEU A 394 -28.24 -15.30 8.92
N VAL A 395 -28.55 -14.02 8.71
CA VAL A 395 -29.48 -13.57 7.67
C VAL A 395 -28.86 -13.78 6.26
N GLN A 396 -27.56 -13.53 6.08
CA GLN A 396 -26.86 -13.79 4.80
C GLN A 396 -26.79 -15.28 4.49
N ILE A 397 -26.50 -16.12 5.49
CA ILE A 397 -26.51 -17.57 5.33
C ILE A 397 -27.92 -18.06 4.97
N ASN A 398 -28.94 -17.58 5.65
CA ASN A 398 -30.34 -17.96 5.34
C ASN A 398 -30.79 -17.47 3.97
N ARG A 399 -30.35 -16.27 3.51
CA ARG A 399 -30.58 -15.79 2.14
C ARG A 399 -29.85 -16.63 1.10
N ALA A 400 -28.60 -16.98 1.32
CA ALA A 400 -27.85 -17.85 0.43
C ALA A 400 -28.47 -19.25 0.32
N TRP A 401 -29.02 -19.78 1.44
CA TRP A 401 -29.77 -21.04 1.45
C TRP A 401 -31.11 -20.93 0.74
N ALA A 402 -31.81 -19.82 0.92
CA ALA A 402 -33.10 -19.58 0.23
C ALA A 402 -32.90 -19.44 -1.29
N ASP A 403 -31.82 -18.72 -1.73
CA ASP A 403 -31.47 -18.59 -3.15
C ASP A 403 -30.99 -19.90 -3.77
N ALA A 404 -30.28 -20.72 -3.01
CA ALA A 404 -29.86 -22.05 -3.45
C ALA A 404 -31.08 -23.01 -3.55
N ALA A 405 -32.00 -22.94 -2.59
CA ALA A 405 -33.21 -23.71 -2.61
C ALA A 405 -34.19 -23.30 -3.74
N ALA A 406 -34.23 -22.00 -4.06
CA ALA A 406 -35.06 -21.49 -5.17
C ALA A 406 -34.53 -21.87 -6.55
N LYS A 407 -33.22 -22.18 -6.65
CA LYS A 407 -32.55 -22.59 -7.91
C LYS A 407 -32.40 -24.11 -8.05
N ALA A 408 -32.76 -24.88 -7.03
CA ALA A 408 -32.73 -26.33 -7.12
C ALA A 408 -33.86 -26.79 -8.02
N PRO A 409 -33.60 -27.52 -9.09
CA PRO A 409 -34.66 -28.09 -9.91
C PRO A 409 -35.43 -29.11 -9.06
N VAL A 410 -36.70 -28.87 -8.85
CA VAL A 410 -37.59 -29.80 -8.19
C VAL A 410 -37.70 -31.05 -9.07
N PRO A 411 -37.21 -32.21 -8.64
CA PRO A 411 -37.45 -33.39 -9.41
C PRO A 411 -38.92 -33.73 -9.37
N SER A 412 -39.58 -33.71 -10.52
CA SER A 412 -40.93 -34.23 -10.69
C SER A 412 -40.89 -35.72 -10.39
N VAL A 413 -41.54 -36.10 -9.30
CA VAL A 413 -41.74 -37.49 -8.95
C VAL A 413 -42.68 -38.10 -9.97
N MET A 414 -42.18 -38.89 -10.88
CA MET A 414 -42.95 -39.86 -11.63
C MET A 414 -42.91 -41.18 -10.84
N MET A 415 -44.03 -41.50 -10.24
CA MET A 415 -44.31 -42.84 -9.75
C MET A 415 -44.54 -43.76 -10.94
N GLY A 416 -43.83 -44.86 -10.99
CA GLY A 416 -44.23 -45.99 -11.81
C GLY A 416 -43.06 -46.87 -12.31
N GLY A 417 -42.95 -48.07 -11.78
CA GLY A 417 -42.38 -49.24 -12.51
C GLY A 417 -40.98 -49.65 -12.11
N SER A 418 -40.97 -50.71 -11.36
CA SER A 418 -39.90 -51.69 -11.18
C SER A 418 -38.89 -51.79 -12.32
N ASP A 419 -37.62 -51.67 -12.07
CA ASP A 419 -36.67 -52.77 -12.18
C ASP A 419 -35.22 -52.32 -11.92
N ALA A 420 -34.55 -53.21 -11.25
CA ALA A 420 -33.21 -53.23 -10.81
C ALA A 420 -32.15 -52.69 -11.78
N ARG A 421 -31.31 -51.74 -11.29
CA ARG A 421 -29.85 -51.74 -11.36
C ARG A 421 -29.29 -50.48 -10.64
N LEU A 422 -29.12 -50.63 -9.37
CA LEU A 422 -27.83 -50.57 -8.67
C LEU A 422 -26.91 -49.36 -8.93
N GLY A 423 -26.92 -48.46 -7.93
CA GLY A 423 -25.65 -48.24 -7.28
C GLY A 423 -24.73 -47.21 -7.87
N ARG A 424 -25.07 -45.93 -7.67
CA ARG A 424 -24.05 -44.88 -7.54
C ARG A 424 -24.57 -43.53 -7.02
N GLN A 425 -25.87 -43.44 -6.71
CA GLN A 425 -26.43 -42.17 -6.21
C GLN A 425 -26.56 -42.06 -4.69
N ASP A 426 -26.41 -43.20 -3.97
CA ASP A 426 -26.53 -43.19 -2.51
C ASP A 426 -25.30 -42.73 -1.74
N GLU A 427 -24.14 -42.76 -2.38
CA GLU A 427 -22.90 -42.30 -1.72
C GLU A 427 -22.77 -40.75 -1.67
N MET A 428 -23.28 -40.06 -2.68
CA MET A 428 -23.26 -38.60 -2.72
C MET A 428 -24.25 -38.00 -1.72
N GLY A 429 -25.40 -38.63 -1.55
CA GLY A 429 -26.40 -38.25 -0.54
C GLY A 429 -25.90 -38.46 0.89
N LYS A 430 -25.16 -39.55 1.13
CA LYS A 430 -24.57 -39.82 2.45
C LYS A 430 -23.41 -38.89 2.76
N LEU A 431 -22.61 -38.51 1.75
CA LEU A 431 -21.50 -37.56 1.92
C LEU A 431 -22.01 -36.14 2.22
N MET A 432 -23.08 -35.71 1.57
CA MET A 432 -23.72 -34.42 1.83
C MET A 432 -24.40 -34.36 3.21
N SER A 433 -24.99 -35.47 3.66
CA SER A 433 -25.60 -35.51 5.00
C SER A 433 -24.57 -35.51 6.13
N VAL A 434 -23.40 -36.13 5.91
CA VAL A 434 -22.25 -36.14 6.85
C VAL A 434 -21.59 -34.77 6.91
N LEU A 435 -21.46 -34.08 5.77
CA LEU A 435 -20.93 -32.71 5.71
C LEU A 435 -21.90 -31.71 6.40
N ALA A 436 -23.19 -31.85 6.19
CA ALA A 436 -24.19 -31.00 6.83
C ALA A 436 -24.24 -31.21 8.35
N THR A 437 -24.14 -32.47 8.82
CA THR A 437 -24.07 -32.78 10.27
C THR A 437 -22.76 -32.33 10.91
N LYS A 438 -21.65 -32.40 10.20
CA LYS A 438 -20.36 -31.88 10.69
C LYS A 438 -20.35 -30.34 10.79
N ALA A 439 -20.87 -29.65 9.77
CA ALA A 439 -21.03 -28.20 9.80
C ALA A 439 -21.97 -27.72 10.90
N ALA A 440 -23.08 -28.45 11.14
CA ALA A 440 -24.01 -28.16 12.22
C ALA A 440 -23.40 -28.42 13.61
N LYS A 441 -22.55 -29.45 13.74
CA LYS A 441 -21.85 -29.76 15.00
C LYS A 441 -20.78 -28.75 15.34
N ASP A 442 -20.02 -28.29 14.35
CA ASP A 442 -18.99 -27.26 14.53
C ASP A 442 -19.62 -25.89 14.88
N LEU A 443 -20.78 -25.59 14.32
CA LEU A 443 -21.56 -24.37 14.64
C LEU A 443 -22.14 -24.39 16.06
N VAL A 444 -22.53 -25.57 16.56
CA VAL A 444 -23.11 -25.74 17.94
C VAL A 444 -22.00 -25.71 19.00
N LEU A 445 -20.79 -26.09 18.65
CA LEU A 445 -19.63 -26.02 19.58
C LEU A 445 -19.15 -24.58 19.82
N ASP A 446 -19.36 -23.66 18.87
CA ASP A 446 -18.99 -22.25 19.01
C ASP A 446 -20.01 -21.39 19.78
N LEU A 447 -21.17 -21.97 20.14
CA LEU A 447 -22.20 -21.31 20.94
C LEU A 447 -22.09 -21.58 22.46
N LYS A 448 -21.06 -22.32 22.90
CA LYS A 448 -20.77 -22.59 24.31
C LYS A 448 -19.39 -22.03 24.71
N THR A 449 -19.30 -20.72 24.84
CA THR A 449 -18.31 -20.07 25.67
C THR A 449 -18.92 -18.89 26.40
N PRO A 450 -18.56 -18.68 27.65
CA PRO A 450 -19.27 -17.85 28.62
C PRO A 450 -19.28 -16.37 28.28
#